data_819e5647c5c363b05f88d6253a871aed
#
_entry.id   819e5647c5c363b05f88d6253a871aed
#
_cell.length_a   1.000
_cell.length_b   1.000
_cell.length_c   1.000
_cell.angle_alpha   90.00
_cell.angle_beta   90.00
_cell.angle_gamma   90.00
#
_symmetry.space_group_name_H-M   'P 1'
#
loop_
_entity.id
_entity.type
_entity.pdbx_description
1 polymer ?
#
loop_
_entity_poly.entity_id
_entity_poly.type
_entity_poly.pdbx_seq_one_letter_code
_entity_poly.pdbx_strand_id
1 'polypeptide(L)'
;MLANAVISNPAGFEQRMYFNGAEVELALPISVVAHHQVLNITITTYVDELHITFIALREAIPDLRQLADYTAAAVTDLEADLARGPRGKSKARPRKPPARRAKPTRARKPAARRSPLRSPVR
;
A
#
# COMPACT_ATOMS: atom_id res chain seq x y z
N MET A 1 7.28 15.99 -4.08
CA MET A 1 7.05 15.07 -2.95
C MET A 1 7.30 13.66 -3.44
N LEU A 2 8.33 12.96 -2.97
CA LEU A 2 8.71 11.66 -3.50
C LEU A 2 7.99 10.50 -2.78
N ALA A 3 7.82 10.59 -1.45
CA ALA A 3 7.13 9.58 -0.67
C ALA A 3 6.67 10.15 0.69
N ASN A 4 5.52 9.71 1.18
CA ASN A 4 5.02 10.06 2.51
C ASN A 4 5.50 9.06 3.57
N ALA A 5 5.87 7.85 3.16
CA ALA A 5 6.38 6.80 4.02
C ALA A 5 7.62 6.16 3.41
N VAL A 6 8.50 5.67 4.27
CA VAL A 6 9.68 4.90 3.90
C VAL A 6 9.63 3.56 4.62
N ILE A 7 9.92 2.51 3.89
CA ILE A 7 10.16 1.17 4.44
C ILE A 7 11.58 0.79 4.06
N SER A 8 12.40 0.46 5.05
CA SER A 8 13.79 0.07 4.87
C SER A 8 14.07 -1.27 5.55
N ASN A 9 14.95 -2.05 4.93
CA ASN A 9 15.42 -3.31 5.47
C ASN A 9 16.96 -3.32 5.38
N PRO A 10 17.67 -2.69 6.33
CA PRO A 10 19.11 -2.80 6.43
C PRO A 10 19.54 -4.24 6.78
N ALA A 11 20.77 -4.58 6.42
CA ALA A 11 21.35 -5.85 6.82
C ALA A 11 21.35 -5.98 8.35
N GLY A 12 20.90 -7.12 8.83
CA GLY A 12 20.91 -7.44 10.24
C GLY A 12 22.21 -8.09 10.70
N PHE A 13 22.20 -8.62 11.91
CA PHE A 13 23.33 -9.32 12.51
C PHE A 13 22.97 -10.81 12.67
N GLU A 14 23.74 -11.67 12.00
CA GLU A 14 23.54 -13.12 12.05
C GLU A 14 24.13 -13.75 13.31
N GLN A 15 25.02 -13.03 14.00
CA GLN A 15 25.72 -13.53 15.17
C GLN A 15 25.43 -12.65 16.40
N ARG A 16 25.47 -13.25 17.56
CA ARG A 16 25.34 -12.53 18.84
C ARG A 16 26.46 -11.53 18.99
N MET A 17 26.09 -10.32 19.32
CA MET A 17 27.02 -9.23 19.57
C MET A 17 27.28 -9.07 21.08
N TYR A 18 28.44 -8.53 21.41
CA TYR A 18 28.83 -8.20 22.75
C TYR A 18 29.29 -6.75 22.83
N PHE A 19 28.80 -6.02 23.82
CA PHE A 19 29.23 -4.67 24.10
C PHE A 19 29.89 -4.62 25.48
N ASN A 20 31.18 -4.26 25.52
CA ASN A 20 31.98 -4.21 26.73
C ASN A 20 31.89 -5.51 27.60
N GLY A 21 31.87 -6.67 26.94
CA GLY A 21 31.79 -7.97 27.61
C GLY A 21 30.39 -8.45 27.97
N ALA A 22 29.36 -7.61 27.82
CA ALA A 22 27.95 -7.99 27.99
C ALA A 22 27.34 -8.38 26.67
N GLU A 23 26.52 -9.44 26.67
CA GLU A 23 25.76 -9.86 25.49
C GLU A 23 24.69 -8.84 25.17
N VAL A 24 24.54 -8.48 23.89
CA VAL A 24 23.44 -7.65 23.41
C VAL A 24 22.23 -8.54 23.20
N GLU A 25 21.22 -8.34 24.03
CA GLU A 25 19.98 -9.13 23.98
C GLU A 25 19.03 -8.62 22.87
N LEU A 26 19.08 -7.34 22.57
CA LEU A 26 18.15 -6.70 21.63
C LEU A 26 18.83 -5.59 20.85
N ALA A 27 18.68 -5.62 19.52
CA ALA A 27 19.15 -4.57 18.61
C ALA A 27 17.95 -4.01 17.82
N LEU A 28 17.46 -2.83 18.19
CA LEU A 28 16.36 -2.18 17.50
C LEU A 28 16.87 -1.16 16.49
N PRO A 29 16.43 -1.22 15.23
CA PRO A 29 16.76 -0.23 14.23
C PRO A 29 15.93 1.03 14.48
N ILE A 30 16.58 2.16 14.79
CA ILE A 30 15.91 3.44 14.93
C ILE A 30 16.31 4.32 13.76
N SER A 31 15.35 4.73 12.95
CA SER A 31 15.53 5.64 11.84
C SER A 31 14.89 7.00 12.15
N VAL A 32 14.96 7.94 11.22
CA VAL A 32 14.37 9.26 11.35
C VAL A 32 13.30 9.48 10.31
N VAL A 33 12.31 10.30 10.66
CA VAL A 33 11.33 10.81 9.69
C VAL A 33 11.92 12.05 9.06
N ALA A 34 12.25 11.98 7.77
CA ALA A 34 12.82 13.10 7.03
C ALA A 34 11.75 14.12 6.59
N HIS A 35 12.17 15.25 6.03
CA HIS A 35 11.26 16.28 5.52
C HIS A 35 10.24 15.70 4.53
N HIS A 36 8.99 16.05 4.71
CA HIS A 36 7.85 15.57 3.91
C HIS A 36 7.48 14.08 4.07
N GLN A 37 8.05 13.39 5.04
CA GLN A 37 7.66 12.04 5.43
C GLN A 37 6.85 12.09 6.72
N VAL A 38 5.95 11.14 6.89
CA VAL A 38 5.14 11.02 8.11
C VAL A 38 5.34 9.69 8.81
N LEU A 39 5.90 8.69 8.11
CA LEU A 39 6.11 7.34 8.62
C LEU A 39 7.44 6.78 8.13
N ASN A 40 8.18 6.16 9.03
CA ASN A 40 9.33 5.32 8.71
C ASN A 40 9.15 3.96 9.38
N ILE A 41 9.27 2.90 8.59
CA ILE A 41 9.24 1.51 9.05
C ILE A 41 10.60 0.91 8.74
N THR A 42 11.31 0.47 9.76
CA THR A 42 12.61 -0.19 9.57
C THR A 42 12.53 -1.62 10.10
N ILE A 43 12.94 -2.55 9.25
CA ILE A 43 12.95 -3.98 9.52
C ILE A 43 14.40 -4.43 9.59
N THR A 44 14.78 -5.18 10.60
CA THR A 44 16.12 -5.79 10.69
C THR A 44 16.05 -7.14 11.36
N THR A 45 17.06 -7.97 11.16
CA THR A 45 17.22 -9.23 11.86
C THR A 45 18.34 -9.12 12.88
N TYR A 46 18.14 -9.73 14.04
CA TYR A 46 19.19 -9.95 15.02
C TYR A 46 19.16 -11.41 15.41
N VAL A 47 20.21 -12.14 15.02
CA VAL A 47 20.28 -13.60 15.13
C VAL A 47 19.07 -14.25 14.44
N ASP A 48 18.13 -14.81 15.17
CA ASP A 48 16.93 -15.50 14.65
C ASP A 48 15.65 -14.67 14.80
N GLU A 49 15.75 -13.42 15.27
CA GLU A 49 14.60 -12.55 15.54
C GLU A 49 14.47 -11.44 14.48
N LEU A 50 13.23 -11.20 14.05
CA LEU A 50 12.87 -10.10 13.17
C LEU A 50 12.32 -8.92 13.98
N HIS A 51 12.99 -7.80 13.92
CA HIS A 51 12.59 -6.57 14.59
C HIS A 51 12.00 -5.58 13.60
N ILE A 52 10.80 -5.09 13.88
CA ILE A 52 10.11 -4.07 13.07
C ILE A 52 9.89 -2.84 13.94
N THR A 53 10.48 -1.73 13.53
CA THR A 53 10.36 -0.45 14.24
C THR A 53 9.52 0.53 13.43
N PHE A 54 8.58 1.18 14.08
CA PHE A 54 7.72 2.20 13.51
C PHE A 54 8.02 3.55 14.13
N ILE A 55 8.33 4.55 13.31
CA ILE A 55 8.54 5.93 13.72
C ILE A 55 7.64 6.82 12.88
N ALA A 56 6.84 7.65 13.52
CA ALA A 56 5.91 8.52 12.83
C ALA A 56 5.76 9.88 13.50
N LEU A 57 5.31 10.85 12.73
CA LEU A 57 4.84 12.13 13.26
C LEU A 57 3.51 11.91 13.98
N ARG A 58 3.47 12.27 15.25
CA ARG A 58 2.28 12.09 16.11
C ARG A 58 1.05 12.77 15.56
N GLU A 59 1.22 13.95 14.95
CA GLU A 59 0.12 14.74 14.39
C GLU A 59 -0.48 14.09 13.15
N ALA A 60 0.30 13.29 12.42
CA ALA A 60 -0.17 12.61 11.20
C ALA A 60 -0.68 11.19 11.46
N ILE A 61 -0.08 10.49 12.44
CA ILE A 61 -0.44 9.11 12.80
C ILE A 61 -0.52 9.02 14.33
N PRO A 62 -1.63 9.46 14.94
CA PRO A 62 -1.79 9.45 16.39
C PRO A 62 -1.84 8.02 16.96
N ASP A 63 -2.37 7.06 16.21
CA ASP A 63 -2.58 5.68 16.62
C ASP A 63 -1.51 4.73 16.06
N LEU A 64 -0.22 5.14 16.11
CA LEU A 64 0.89 4.34 15.61
C LEU A 64 0.96 2.93 16.24
N ARG A 65 0.55 2.81 17.50
CA ARG A 65 0.49 1.53 18.19
C ARG A 65 -0.44 0.54 17.51
N GLN A 66 -1.59 1.00 17.02
CA GLN A 66 -2.54 0.15 16.31
C GLN A 66 -1.95 -0.43 15.02
N LEU A 67 -1.12 0.36 14.31
CA LEU A 67 -0.40 -0.13 13.14
C LEU A 67 0.58 -1.25 13.49
N ALA A 68 1.30 -1.12 14.62
CA ALA A 68 2.20 -2.16 15.10
C ALA A 68 1.43 -3.44 15.49
N ASP A 69 0.30 -3.30 16.19
CA ASP A 69 -0.56 -4.42 16.60
C ASP A 69 -1.13 -5.17 15.37
N TYR A 70 -1.58 -4.45 14.35
CA TYR A 70 -2.03 -5.06 13.09
C TYR A 70 -0.91 -5.76 12.35
N THR A 71 0.29 -5.21 12.37
CA THR A 71 1.46 -5.84 11.74
C THR A 71 1.82 -7.14 12.45
N ALA A 72 1.84 -7.14 13.78
CA ALA A 72 2.09 -8.35 14.57
C ALA A 72 1.04 -9.45 14.29
N ALA A 73 -0.24 -9.08 14.24
CA ALA A 73 -1.31 -10.00 13.88
C ALA A 73 -1.13 -10.58 12.45
N ALA A 74 -0.79 -9.74 11.48
CA ALA A 74 -0.58 -10.16 10.10
C ALA A 74 0.63 -11.11 9.96
N VAL A 75 1.70 -10.90 10.73
CA VAL A 75 2.86 -11.81 10.77
C VAL A 75 2.42 -13.18 11.32
N THR A 76 1.68 -13.21 12.42
CA THR A 76 1.15 -14.44 13.00
C THR A 76 0.25 -15.21 12.03
N ASP A 77 -0.62 -14.51 11.31
CA ASP A 77 -1.48 -15.11 10.28
C ASP A 77 -0.66 -15.69 9.13
N LEU A 78 0.40 -14.98 8.69
CA LEU A 78 1.31 -15.44 7.66
C LEU A 78 2.06 -16.71 8.09
N GLU A 79 2.57 -16.75 9.31
CA GLU A 79 3.24 -17.93 9.87
C GLU A 79 2.29 -19.14 9.90
N ALA A 80 1.04 -18.92 10.34
CA ALA A 80 0.02 -19.98 10.37
C ALA A 80 -0.32 -20.48 8.94
N ASP A 81 -0.37 -19.61 7.96
CA ASP A 81 -0.62 -19.99 6.56
C ASP A 81 0.58 -20.74 5.94
N LEU A 82 1.81 -20.35 6.27
CA LEU A 82 3.02 -21.06 5.86
C LEU A 82 3.11 -22.45 6.50
N ALA A 83 2.77 -22.58 7.76
CA ALA A 83 2.74 -23.87 8.48
C ALA A 83 1.70 -24.85 7.90
N ARG A 84 0.61 -24.34 7.31
CA ARG A 84 -0.41 -25.15 6.63
C ARG A 84 0.04 -25.73 5.29
N GLY A 85 1.18 -25.27 4.75
CA GLY A 85 1.69 -25.66 3.44
C GLY A 85 0.95 -24.99 2.26
N PRO A 86 1.41 -25.19 1.03
CA PRO A 86 0.83 -24.54 -0.13
C PRO A 86 -0.65 -24.97 -0.28
N ARG A 87 -1.56 -24.06 0.02
CA ARG A 87 -2.97 -24.21 -0.38
C ARG A 87 -2.99 -24.47 -1.87
N GLY A 88 -3.42 -25.67 -2.26
CA GLY A 88 -3.64 -26.00 -3.65
C GLY A 88 -4.33 -24.83 -4.34
N LYS A 89 -3.75 -24.37 -5.44
CA LYS A 89 -4.12 -23.17 -6.20
C LYS A 89 -5.63 -22.97 -6.15
N SER A 90 -6.09 -22.04 -5.30
CA SER A 90 -7.47 -21.58 -5.35
C SER A 90 -7.72 -21.16 -6.78
N LYS A 91 -8.61 -21.86 -7.48
CA LYS A 91 -9.04 -21.52 -8.84
C LYS A 91 -9.41 -20.04 -8.80
N ALA A 92 -8.57 -19.20 -9.35
CA ALA A 92 -8.84 -17.77 -9.48
C ALA A 92 -10.24 -17.65 -10.09
N ARG A 93 -11.17 -17.11 -9.32
CA ARG A 93 -12.53 -16.86 -9.76
C ARG A 93 -12.43 -16.02 -11.03
N PRO A 94 -12.91 -16.47 -12.20
CA PRO A 94 -12.73 -15.72 -13.43
C PRO A 94 -13.28 -14.31 -13.23
N ARG A 95 -12.43 -13.31 -13.39
CA ARG A 95 -12.82 -11.91 -13.37
C ARG A 95 -13.85 -11.71 -14.46
N LYS A 96 -15.10 -11.45 -14.06
CA LYS A 96 -16.17 -11.08 -14.98
C LYS A 96 -15.64 -9.92 -15.84
N PRO A 97 -15.61 -10.04 -17.18
CA PRO A 97 -15.12 -8.97 -18.02
C PRO A 97 -15.93 -7.70 -17.75
N PRO A 98 -15.30 -6.50 -17.75
CA PRO A 98 -16.03 -5.27 -17.54
C PRO A 98 -17.14 -5.16 -18.59
N ALA A 99 -18.35 -4.82 -18.15
CA ALA A 99 -19.50 -4.63 -19.01
C ALA A 99 -19.10 -3.66 -20.13
N ARG A 100 -19.22 -4.13 -21.38
CA ARG A 100 -18.90 -3.37 -22.58
C ARG A 100 -19.74 -2.11 -22.59
N ARG A 101 -19.10 -0.99 -22.30
CA ARG A 101 -19.73 0.35 -22.28
C ARG A 101 -20.44 0.55 -23.61
N ALA A 102 -21.77 0.63 -23.59
CA ALA A 102 -22.58 0.90 -24.76
C ALA A 102 -22.06 2.16 -25.45
N LYS A 103 -21.80 2.06 -26.77
CA LYS A 103 -21.43 3.22 -27.57
C LYS A 103 -22.59 4.22 -27.54
N PRO A 104 -22.34 5.53 -27.35
CA PRO A 104 -23.40 6.52 -27.41
C PRO A 104 -24.00 6.50 -28.82
N THR A 105 -25.30 6.30 -28.90
CA THR A 105 -26.08 6.37 -30.14
C THR A 105 -25.96 7.80 -30.65
N ARG A 106 -25.40 7.96 -31.86
CA ARG A 106 -25.23 9.23 -32.55
C ARG A 106 -26.61 9.90 -32.70
N ALA A 107 -26.83 10.99 -31.98
CA ALA A 107 -28.05 11.78 -32.08
C ALA A 107 -28.31 12.19 -33.52
N ARG A 108 -29.48 11.82 -34.01
CA ARG A 108 -29.98 12.14 -35.37
C ARG A 108 -30.23 13.64 -35.43
N LYS A 109 -29.48 14.33 -36.31
CA LYS A 109 -29.56 15.77 -36.57
C LYS A 109 -30.97 16.11 -37.04
N PRO A 110 -31.68 17.10 -36.45
CA PRO A 110 -32.99 17.50 -36.93
C PRO A 110 -32.90 18.13 -38.33
N ALA A 111 -33.82 17.75 -39.19
CA ALA A 111 -33.92 18.27 -40.54
C ALA A 111 -34.20 19.76 -40.54
N ALA A 112 -33.49 20.50 -41.35
CA ALA A 112 -33.67 21.96 -41.55
C ALA A 112 -35.08 22.25 -42.06
N ARG A 113 -35.81 23.03 -41.31
CA ARG A 113 -37.11 23.56 -41.70
C ARG A 113 -36.91 24.59 -42.78
N ARG A 114 -37.38 24.30 -44.01
CA ARG A 114 -37.40 25.24 -45.14
C ARG A 114 -38.36 26.38 -44.85
N SER A 115 -37.87 27.61 -44.85
CA SER A 115 -38.71 28.82 -44.79
C SER A 115 -39.39 29.06 -46.18
N PRO A 116 -40.64 29.48 -46.21
CA PRO A 116 -41.28 29.80 -47.46
C PRO A 116 -40.82 31.16 -48.02
N LEU A 117 -40.60 31.19 -49.33
CA LEU A 117 -40.29 32.38 -50.11
C LEU A 117 -41.42 33.42 -49.95
N ARG A 118 -41.07 34.65 -49.60
CA ARG A 118 -41.92 35.80 -49.74
C ARG A 118 -41.83 36.32 -51.18
N SER A 119 -42.96 36.35 -51.83
CA SER A 119 -43.13 37.01 -53.11
C SER A 119 -43.08 38.57 -52.97
N PRO A 120 -42.55 39.29 -53.94
CA PRO A 120 -42.59 40.75 -53.92
C PRO A 120 -43.92 41.26 -54.44
N VAL A 121 -44.53 42.21 -53.71
CA VAL A 121 -45.65 43.01 -54.20
C VAL A 121 -45.12 44.38 -54.63
N ARG A 122 -45.62 44.82 -55.75
CA ARG A 122 -45.39 46.10 -56.45
C ARG A 122 -45.51 47.32 -55.51
#